data_68ed5076799f66d21353faa81dfc42e6
#
_entry.id   68ed5076799f66d21353faa81dfc42e6
#
_cell.length_a   1.000
_cell.length_b   1.000
_cell.length_c   1.000
_cell.angle_alpha   90.00
_cell.angle_beta   90.00
_cell.angle_gamma   90.00
#
_symmetry.space_group_name_H-M   'P 1'
#
loop_
_entity.id
_entity.type
_entity.pdbx_description
1 polymer ?
#
loop_
_entity_poly.entity_id
_entity_poly.type
_entity_poly.pdbx_seq_one_letter_code
_entity_poly.pdbx_strand_id
1 'polypeptide(L)' 'MHVYEARPRKDKRGVDLISDALPFGRLWYGEPDAISNAVGYAKFFSRSHDAAIPLYDAASNVIETHEQAGDFTEW' A
#
# COMPACT_ATOMS: atom_id res chain seq x y z
N MET A 1 -3.15 -10.21 -9.53
CA MET A 1 -3.36 -9.41 -8.32
C MET A 1 -2.16 -8.53 -8.05
N HIS A 2 -2.39 -7.28 -7.70
CA HIS A 2 -1.32 -6.39 -7.27
C HIS A 2 -1.16 -6.47 -5.77
N VAL A 3 0.08 -6.58 -5.30
CA VAL A 3 0.38 -6.62 -3.87
C VAL A 3 1.23 -5.41 -3.52
N TYR A 4 0.79 -4.66 -2.51
CA TYR A 4 1.50 -3.46 -2.04
C TYR A 4 1.81 -3.64 -0.57
N GLU A 5 3.10 -3.77 -0.24
CA GLU A 5 3.51 -3.91 1.16
C GLU A 5 3.69 -2.52 1.77
N ALA A 6 2.99 -2.26 2.85
CA ALA A 6 3.17 -1.03 3.60
C ALA A 6 4.01 -1.35 4.84
N ARG A 7 5.25 -0.89 4.87
CA ARG A 7 6.21 -1.20 5.93
C ARG A 7 6.67 0.07 6.62
N PRO A 8 6.77 0.06 7.96
CA PRO A 8 7.31 1.24 8.66
C PRO A 8 8.77 1.41 8.32
N ARG A 9 9.20 2.67 8.21
CA ARG A 9 10.60 2.98 7.97
C ARG A 9 11.41 2.71 9.23
N LYS A 10 12.69 2.41 9.02
CA LYS A 10 13.60 2.15 10.16
C LYS A 10 13.72 3.32 11.09
N ASP A 11 13.64 4.54 10.56
CA ASP A 11 13.72 5.74 11.37
C ASP A 11 12.38 6.17 11.96
N LYS A 12 11.34 5.37 11.76
CA LYS A 12 9.99 5.59 12.29
C LYS A 12 9.36 6.89 11.79
N ARG A 13 9.78 7.38 10.64
CA ARG A 13 9.26 8.62 10.04
C ARG A 13 8.29 8.35 8.90
N GLY A 14 7.40 7.40 9.09
CA GLY A 14 6.41 7.12 8.08
C GLY A 14 6.50 5.69 7.58
N VAL A 15 5.97 5.45 6.41
CA VAL A 15 5.91 4.12 5.83
C VAL A 15 6.42 4.13 4.40
N ASP A 16 6.98 3.01 3.98
CA ASP A 16 7.29 2.74 2.58
C ASP A 16 6.18 1.88 2.00
N LEU A 17 5.67 2.26 0.85
CA LEU A 17 4.77 1.45 0.07
C LEU A 17 5.58 0.80 -1.05
N ILE A 18 5.67 -0.50 -1.04
CA ILE A 18 6.56 -1.26 -1.92
C ILE A 18 5.73 -2.20 -2.79
N SER A 19 5.91 -2.14 -4.10
CA SER A 19 5.20 -3.04 -5.00
C SER A 19 5.86 -3.08 -6.36
N ASP A 20 5.83 -4.27 -6.99
CA ASP A 20 6.23 -4.42 -8.38
C ASP A 20 5.28 -3.69 -9.32
N ALA A 21 4.06 -3.39 -8.87
CA ALA A 21 3.08 -2.67 -9.68
C ALA A 21 3.42 -1.19 -9.80
N LEU A 22 4.24 -0.64 -8.90
CA LEU A 22 4.62 0.77 -8.93
C LEU A 22 5.78 0.98 -9.91
N PRO A 23 5.74 2.06 -10.71
CA PRO A 23 6.83 2.36 -11.64
C PRO A 23 8.19 2.47 -10.98
N PHE A 24 8.22 2.95 -9.73
CA PHE A 24 9.45 3.17 -8.97
C PHE A 24 9.74 2.03 -7.99
N GLY A 25 8.83 1.06 -7.87
CA GLY A 25 8.96 0.00 -6.88
C GLY A 25 8.66 0.41 -5.46
N ARG A 26 8.76 1.68 -5.13
CA ARG A 26 8.61 2.18 -3.76
C ARG A 26 8.15 3.64 -3.73
N LEU A 27 7.29 3.95 -2.75
CA LEU A 27 6.91 5.32 -2.42
C LEU A 27 7.02 5.50 -0.93
N TRP A 28 7.43 6.69 -0.49
CA TRP A 28 7.56 7.03 0.92
C TRP A 28 6.47 8.02 1.33
N TYR A 29 5.85 7.75 2.47
CA TYR A 29 4.85 8.63 3.06
C TYR A 29 5.28 8.99 4.46
N GLY A 30 5.49 10.27 4.72
CA GLY A 30 6.01 10.75 6.00
C GLY A 30 5.03 11.56 6.83
N GLU A 31 3.79 11.73 6.37
CA GLU A 31 2.78 12.50 7.08
C GLU A 31 2.21 11.70 8.25
N PRO A 32 1.54 12.38 9.20
CA PRO A 32 0.88 11.68 10.32
C PRO A 32 -0.12 10.62 9.87
N ASP A 33 -0.76 10.81 8.72
CA ASP A 33 -1.73 9.86 8.16
C ASP A 33 -1.11 9.04 7.02
N ALA A 34 0.18 8.73 7.14
CA ALA A 34 0.93 8.05 6.09
C ALA A 34 0.32 6.72 5.67
N ILE A 35 -0.13 5.91 6.62
CA ILE A 35 -0.73 4.61 6.30
C ILE A 35 -1.99 4.79 5.47
N SER A 36 -2.86 5.71 5.89
CA SER A 36 -4.10 5.98 5.17
C SER A 36 -3.81 6.45 3.75
N ASN A 37 -2.83 7.34 3.59
CA ASN A 37 -2.45 7.86 2.28
C ASN A 37 -1.86 6.77 1.40
N ALA A 38 -1.00 5.92 1.96
CA ALA A 38 -0.40 4.83 1.21
C ALA A 38 -1.46 3.83 0.72
N VAL A 39 -2.38 3.46 1.60
CA VAL A 39 -3.46 2.55 1.24
C VAL A 39 -4.34 3.18 0.15
N GLY A 40 -4.66 4.46 0.31
CA GLY A 40 -5.48 5.17 -0.68
C GLY A 40 -4.82 5.21 -2.04
N TYR A 41 -3.51 5.46 -2.08
CA TYR A 41 -2.78 5.48 -3.33
C TYR A 41 -2.77 4.10 -3.99
N ALA A 42 -2.52 3.05 -3.20
CA ALA A 42 -2.50 1.70 -3.75
C ALA A 42 -3.85 1.32 -4.35
N LYS A 43 -4.93 1.64 -3.67
CA LYS A 43 -6.27 1.37 -4.17
C LYS A 43 -6.57 2.13 -5.45
N PHE A 44 -6.15 3.39 -5.50
CA PHE A 44 -6.35 4.21 -6.69
C PHE A 44 -5.54 3.68 -7.85
N PHE A 45 -4.26 3.37 -7.61
CA PHE A 45 -3.36 2.91 -8.66
C PHE A 45 -3.82 1.59 -9.26
N SER A 46 -4.38 0.72 -8.43
CA SER A 46 -4.85 -0.60 -8.87
C SER A 46 -6.36 -0.72 -8.95
N ARG A 47 -7.05 0.40 -9.20
CA ARG A 47 -8.53 0.41 -9.19
C ARG A 47 -9.17 -0.57 -10.17
N SER A 48 -8.46 -0.93 -11.23
CA SER A 48 -8.95 -1.87 -12.23
C SER A 48 -8.48 -3.29 -12.00
N HIS A 49 -7.80 -3.55 -10.88
CA HIS A 49 -7.23 -4.85 -10.58
C HIS A 49 -7.50 -5.22 -9.14
N ASP A 50 -7.56 -6.52 -8.88
CA ASP A 50 -7.58 -6.97 -7.49
C ASP A 50 -6.26 -6.56 -6.83
N ALA A 51 -6.34 -6.10 -5.61
CA ALA A 51 -5.16 -5.64 -4.88
C ALA A 51 -5.22 -6.10 -3.43
N ALA A 52 -4.06 -6.44 -2.89
CA ALA A 52 -3.89 -6.75 -1.48
C ALA A 52 -2.82 -5.81 -0.93
N ILE A 53 -3.10 -5.20 0.21
CA ILE A 53 -2.21 -4.22 0.82
C ILE A 53 -1.95 -4.65 2.25
N PRO A 54 -1.03 -5.59 2.48
CA PRO A 54 -0.67 -5.97 3.84
C PRO A 54 0.09 -4.85 4.52
N LEU A 55 -0.28 -4.58 5.77
CA LEU A 55 0.41 -3.60 6.61
C LEU A 55 1.29 -4.37 7.58
N TYR A 56 2.55 -3.96 7.68
CA TYR A 56 3.54 -4.62 8.51
C TYR A 56 3.91 -3.76 9.71
N ASP A 57 4.26 -4.41 10.81
CA ASP A 57 4.86 -3.72 11.95
C ASP A 57 6.39 -3.70 11.83
N ALA A 58 7.07 -3.11 12.81
CA ALA A 58 8.53 -2.98 12.78
C ALA A 58 9.23 -4.34 12.83
N ALA A 59 8.56 -5.38 13.31
CA ALA A 59 9.11 -6.74 13.36
C ALA A 59 8.76 -7.56 12.12
N SER A 60 8.19 -6.92 11.09
CA SER A 60 7.79 -7.55 9.82
C SER A 60 6.63 -8.53 9.97
N ASN A 61 5.80 -8.36 10.99
CA ASN A 61 4.56 -9.12 11.12
C ASN A 61 3.44 -8.37 10.41
N VAL A 62 2.58 -9.11 9.72
CA VAL A 62 1.40 -8.50 9.10
C VAL A 62 0.38 -8.24 10.19
N ILE A 63 0.02 -6.97 10.40
CA ILE A 63 -0.93 -6.58 11.43
C ILE A 63 -2.32 -6.36 10.87
N GLU A 64 -2.43 -6.11 9.57
CA GLU A 64 -3.71 -5.88 8.92
C GLU A 64 -3.51 -6.00 7.42
N THR A 65 -4.52 -6.42 6.69
CA THR A 65 -4.47 -6.47 5.23
C THR A 65 -5.71 -5.78 4.68
N HIS A 66 -5.50 -4.79 3.84
CA HIS A 66 -6.57 -4.17 3.08
C HIS A 66 -6.65 -4.85 1.72
N GLU A 67 -7.87 -5.12 1.26
CA GLU A 67 -8.08 -5.77 -0.02
C GLU A 67 -9.13 -5.00 -0.81
N GLN A 68 -9.00 -5.05 -2.13
CA GLN A 68 -10.07 -4.57 -3.00
C GLN A 68 -10.15 -5.43 -4.24
N ALA A 69 -11.38 -5.63 -4.71
CA ALA A 69 -11.61 -6.25 -6.00
C ALA A 69 -11.47 -5.20 -7.07
N GLY A 70 -10.95 -5.58 -8.23
CA GLY A 70 -10.84 -4.69 -9.35
C GLY A 70 -12.21 -4.16 -9.74
N ASP A 71 -12.27 -2.87 -10.08
CA ASP A 71 -13.51 -2.22 -10.47
C ASP A 71 -13.50 -2.04 -11.99
N PHE A 72 -14.35 -2.78 -12.65
CA PHE A 72 -14.48 -2.73 -14.11
C PHE A 72 -15.76 -2.04 -14.54
N THR A 73 -16.40 -1.35 -13.62
CA THR A 73 -17.65 -0.68 -13.95
C THR A 73 -17.38 0.41 -14.98
N GLU A 74 -18.15 0.39 -16.04
CA GLU A 74 -18.07 1.36 -17.09
C GLU A 74 -19.20 2.35 -16.95
N TRP A 75 -18.90 3.61 -17.07
CA TRP A 75 -19.94 4.64 -17.07
C TRP A 75 -19.60 5.71 -18.01
#